data_b8f47e8cbaeb0e2c076ed2751b9e27f2
#
_entry.id   b8f47e8cbaeb0e2c076ed2751b9e27f2
#
_cell.length_a   1.000
_cell.length_b   1.000
_cell.length_c   1.000
_cell.angle_alpha   90.00
_cell.angle_beta   90.00
_cell.angle_gamma   90.00
#
_symmetry.space_group_name_H-M   'P 1'
#
loop_
_entity.id
_entity.type
_entity.pdbx_description
1 polymer ?
#
loop_
_entity_poly.entity_id
_entity_poly.type
_entity_poly.pdbx_seq_one_letter_code
_entity_poly.pdbx_strand_id
1 'polypeptide(L)'
;MINRQLYNHPLSMNLYNLNHSKENIKKVKAAIIFESEKSCLMYQSYYGYDNDISVACCGSSISSYHIDLLKSLGVNEIIVAFDRQFVEISDDEFKRLKAKLIHIYNKYSKNVRISTIFDKRMILPYKASPIDEGPQVFEKLLNERIIPYE
;
A
#
# COMPACT_ATOMS: atom_id res chain seq x y z
N MET A 1 -2.38 24.01 24.31
CA MET A 1 -1.95 23.56 23.24
C MET A 1 -2.71 22.54 22.50
N ILE A 2 -3.71 23.04 21.92
CA ILE A 2 -4.58 22.24 21.17
C ILE A 2 -3.90 21.54 20.05
N ASN A 3 -2.82 22.11 19.59
CA ASN A 3 -2.17 21.54 18.45
C ASN A 3 -1.52 20.23 18.68
N ARG A 4 -1.28 19.91 19.97
CA ARG A 4 -0.65 18.66 20.30
C ARG A 4 -1.47 17.48 19.81
N GLN A 5 -2.79 17.56 19.91
CA GLN A 5 -3.64 16.49 19.44
C GLN A 5 -3.60 16.35 17.93
N LEU A 6 -3.49 17.46 17.22
CA LEU A 6 -3.37 17.41 15.77
C LEU A 6 -2.08 16.77 15.35
N TYR A 7 -1.00 17.07 16.05
CA TYR A 7 0.31 16.49 15.71
C TYR A 7 0.42 15.04 16.11
N ASN A 8 -0.34 14.64 17.11
CA ASN A 8 -0.32 13.27 17.61
C ASN A 8 -1.47 12.44 17.05
N HIS A 9 -1.97 12.81 15.88
CA HIS A 9 -3.03 12.06 15.23
C HIS A 9 -2.58 10.62 15.03
N PRO A 10 -3.41 9.64 15.43
CA PRO A 10 -3.00 8.23 15.29
C PRO A 10 -2.72 7.86 13.84
N LEU A 11 -1.67 7.08 13.61
CA LEU A 11 -1.35 6.62 12.26
C LEU A 11 -2.49 5.83 11.67
N SER A 12 -3.24 5.10 12.50
CA SER A 12 -4.37 4.30 12.03
C SER A 12 -5.52 5.14 11.49
N MET A 13 -5.48 6.47 11.66
CA MET A 13 -6.50 7.37 11.15
C MET A 13 -6.00 8.25 10.03
N ASN A 14 -4.77 8.03 9.55
CA ASN A 14 -4.19 8.86 8.50
C ASN A 14 -3.78 8.04 7.31
N LEU A 15 -4.02 8.60 6.12
CA LEU A 15 -3.40 8.11 4.89
C LEU A 15 -2.62 9.26 4.29
N TYR A 16 -1.30 9.14 4.33
CA TYR A 16 -0.42 10.14 3.74
C TYR A 16 -0.69 10.25 2.24
N ASN A 17 -0.62 11.45 1.73
CA ASN A 17 -0.79 11.76 0.31
C ASN A 17 -2.24 11.71 -0.19
N LEU A 18 -3.21 11.34 0.64
CA LEU A 18 -4.58 11.21 0.19
C LEU A 18 -5.14 12.55 -0.31
N ASN A 19 -4.80 13.66 0.35
CA ASN A 19 -5.26 14.97 -0.08
C ASN A 19 -4.86 15.29 -1.51
N HIS A 20 -3.68 14.81 -1.92
CA HIS A 20 -3.20 15.01 -3.26
C HIS A 20 -3.79 14.02 -4.25
N SER A 21 -3.85 12.75 -3.89
CA SER A 21 -4.17 11.67 -4.83
C SER A 21 -5.66 11.38 -4.96
N LYS A 22 -6.49 11.89 -4.05
CA LYS A 22 -7.89 11.45 -3.97
C LYS A 22 -8.68 11.63 -5.24
N GLU A 23 -8.48 12.73 -5.98
CA GLU A 23 -9.25 12.94 -7.21
C GLU A 23 -8.80 11.96 -8.31
N ASN A 24 -7.52 11.64 -8.36
CA ASN A 24 -7.02 10.65 -9.30
C ASN A 24 -7.55 9.26 -8.94
N ILE A 25 -7.58 8.95 -7.65
CA ILE A 25 -8.12 7.68 -7.15
C ILE A 25 -9.60 7.55 -7.55
N LYS A 26 -10.38 8.61 -7.40
CA LYS A 26 -11.78 8.58 -7.80
C LYS A 26 -11.95 8.28 -9.29
N LYS A 27 -11.08 8.85 -10.11
CA LYS A 27 -11.13 8.64 -11.55
C LYS A 27 -10.77 7.22 -11.94
N VAL A 28 -9.67 6.72 -11.40
CA VAL A 28 -9.14 5.40 -11.74
C VAL A 28 -9.89 4.29 -11.02
N LYS A 29 -10.44 4.61 -9.85
CA LYS A 29 -11.15 3.68 -8.96
C LYS A 29 -10.24 2.61 -8.40
N ALA A 30 -8.98 2.97 -8.19
CA ALA A 30 -7.98 2.11 -7.58
C ALA A 30 -7.03 2.96 -6.76
N ALA A 31 -6.47 2.36 -5.72
CA ALA A 31 -5.47 3.01 -4.88
C ALA A 31 -4.36 2.03 -4.56
N ILE A 32 -3.14 2.55 -4.44
CA ILE A 32 -1.98 1.77 -4.05
C ILE A 32 -1.56 2.25 -2.66
N ILE A 33 -1.47 1.33 -1.70
CA ILE A 33 -1.06 1.66 -0.34
C ILE A 33 0.37 1.19 -0.11
N PHE A 34 1.26 2.16 0.07
CA PHE A 34 2.66 1.92 0.45
C PHE A 34 2.82 2.04 1.97
N GLU A 35 3.95 1.62 2.48
CA GLU A 35 4.26 1.78 3.91
C GLU A 35 4.76 3.19 4.24
N SER A 36 5.46 3.86 3.33
CA SER A 36 6.15 5.10 3.65
C SER A 36 5.81 6.24 2.70
N GLU A 37 5.99 7.45 3.22
CA GLU A 37 5.84 8.69 2.46
C GLU A 37 6.77 8.72 1.26
N LYS A 38 8.00 8.27 1.44
CA LYS A 38 9.01 8.24 0.38
C LYS A 38 8.50 7.51 -0.85
N SER A 39 7.82 6.39 -0.63
CA SER A 39 7.30 5.59 -1.74
C SER A 39 6.25 6.37 -2.55
N CYS A 40 5.40 7.14 -1.88
CA CYS A 40 4.44 7.99 -2.57
C CYS A 40 5.13 9.05 -3.41
N LEU A 41 6.16 9.67 -2.86
CA LEU A 41 6.91 10.70 -3.59
C LEU A 41 7.61 10.10 -4.81
N MET A 42 8.14 8.89 -4.70
CA MET A 42 8.75 8.20 -5.82
C MET A 42 7.73 7.84 -6.88
N TYR A 43 6.56 7.35 -6.46
CA TYR A 43 5.49 7.03 -7.41
C TYR A 43 5.10 8.28 -8.20
N GLN A 44 4.91 9.39 -7.51
CA GLN A 44 4.55 10.64 -8.14
C GLN A 44 5.62 11.11 -9.12
N SER A 45 6.90 10.96 -8.75
CA SER A 45 7.99 11.37 -9.62
C SER A 45 8.07 10.53 -10.89
N TYR A 46 7.69 9.26 -10.83
CA TYR A 46 7.74 8.39 -12.00
C TYR A 46 6.53 8.55 -12.90
N TYR A 47 5.34 8.73 -12.33
CA TYR A 47 4.08 8.69 -13.08
C TYR A 47 3.41 10.04 -13.25
N GLY A 48 3.87 11.06 -12.55
CA GLY A 48 3.35 12.41 -12.68
C GLY A 48 2.28 12.72 -11.66
N TYR A 49 2.14 14.01 -11.42
CA TYR A 49 1.23 14.56 -10.42
C TYR A 49 -0.22 14.14 -10.69
N ASP A 50 -0.62 14.20 -11.96
CA ASP A 50 -2.01 13.94 -12.33
C ASP A 50 -2.37 12.46 -12.43
N ASN A 51 -1.39 11.59 -12.27
CA ASN A 51 -1.62 10.14 -12.31
C ASN A 51 -1.37 9.46 -10.97
N ASP A 52 -1.13 10.23 -9.93
CA ASP A 52 -0.76 9.69 -8.64
C ASP A 52 -1.97 9.12 -7.91
N ILE A 53 -1.99 7.79 -7.73
CA ILE A 53 -3.03 7.08 -6.99
C ILE A 53 -2.48 6.46 -5.71
N SER A 54 -1.32 6.94 -5.24
CA SER A 54 -0.64 6.35 -4.11
C SER A 54 -1.03 7.03 -2.80
N VAL A 55 -1.08 6.23 -1.75
CA VAL A 55 -1.22 6.68 -0.36
C VAL A 55 -0.27 5.86 0.49
N ALA A 56 0.00 6.31 1.70
CA ALA A 56 0.86 5.58 2.61
C ALA A 56 0.21 5.48 3.98
N CYS A 57 0.29 4.30 4.57
CA CYS A 57 -0.20 4.07 5.92
C CYS A 57 0.85 4.39 7.00
N CYS A 58 2.08 4.69 6.57
CA CYS A 58 3.17 5.09 7.46
C CYS A 58 3.48 4.04 8.52
N GLY A 59 3.54 2.81 8.08
CA GLY A 59 3.79 1.63 8.89
C GLY A 59 3.33 0.43 8.10
N SER A 60 3.34 -0.74 8.69
CA SER A 60 2.91 -1.95 7.99
C SER A 60 1.54 -2.43 8.45
N SER A 61 0.69 -1.50 8.87
CA SER A 61 -0.62 -1.81 9.40
C SER A 61 -1.69 -1.00 8.69
N ILE A 62 -2.72 -1.66 8.21
CA ILE A 62 -3.85 -1.01 7.55
C ILE A 62 -5.06 -1.15 8.46
N SER A 63 -5.70 -0.02 8.76
CA SER A 63 -6.85 0.02 9.65
C SER A 63 -8.16 0.03 8.88
N SER A 64 -9.26 -0.26 9.57
CA SER A 64 -10.59 -0.14 8.99
C SER A 64 -10.86 1.27 8.51
N TYR A 65 -10.35 2.27 9.21
CA TYR A 65 -10.52 3.67 8.83
C TYR A 65 -9.86 3.96 7.48
N HIS A 66 -8.64 3.43 7.25
CA HIS A 66 -7.97 3.57 5.96
C HIS A 66 -8.83 3.00 4.83
N ILE A 67 -9.35 1.81 5.05
CA ILE A 67 -10.18 1.14 4.05
C ILE A 67 -11.46 1.92 3.80
N ASP A 68 -12.11 2.39 4.87
CA ASP A 68 -13.35 3.15 4.73
C ASP A 68 -13.14 4.45 3.97
N LEU A 69 -12.04 5.14 4.21
CA LEU A 69 -11.69 6.34 3.46
C LEU A 69 -11.60 6.05 1.98
N LEU A 70 -10.87 5.01 1.61
CA LEU A 70 -10.70 4.66 0.21
C LEU A 70 -12.00 4.20 -0.43
N LYS A 71 -12.79 3.41 0.30
CA LYS A 71 -14.09 2.98 -0.21
C LYS A 71 -15.03 4.15 -0.44
N SER A 72 -14.95 5.17 0.40
CA SER A 72 -15.78 6.36 0.22
C SER A 72 -15.45 7.09 -1.08
N LEU A 73 -14.30 6.87 -1.65
CA LEU A 73 -13.90 7.46 -2.94
C LEU A 73 -14.35 6.60 -4.14
N GLY A 74 -14.99 5.48 -3.88
CA GLY A 74 -15.53 4.63 -4.95
C GLY A 74 -14.51 3.67 -5.55
N VAL A 75 -13.44 3.33 -4.82
CA VAL A 75 -12.45 2.41 -5.38
C VAL A 75 -13.01 1.01 -5.54
N ASN A 76 -12.59 0.35 -6.60
CA ASN A 76 -12.90 -1.05 -6.86
C ASN A 76 -11.77 -1.97 -6.41
N GLU A 77 -10.56 -1.46 -6.38
CA GLU A 77 -9.40 -2.25 -5.99
C GLU A 77 -8.45 -1.44 -5.11
N ILE A 78 -7.98 -2.07 -4.05
CA ILE A 78 -6.91 -1.54 -3.19
C ILE A 78 -5.73 -2.47 -3.34
N ILE A 79 -4.59 -1.92 -3.75
CA ILE A 79 -3.37 -2.67 -3.99
C ILE A 79 -2.43 -2.40 -2.83
N VAL A 80 -2.13 -3.43 -2.06
CA VAL A 80 -1.23 -3.34 -0.91
C VAL A 80 0.20 -3.56 -1.41
N ALA A 81 1.03 -2.53 -1.26
CA ALA A 81 2.40 -2.55 -1.77
C ALA A 81 3.39 -2.37 -0.62
N PHE A 82 3.43 -3.34 0.28
CA PHE A 82 4.32 -3.32 1.42
C PHE A 82 5.76 -3.65 1.00
N ASP A 83 6.71 -3.22 1.81
CA ASP A 83 8.13 -3.48 1.59
C ASP A 83 8.40 -4.99 1.66
N ARG A 84 9.48 -5.41 1.01
CA ARG A 84 9.95 -6.77 1.20
C ARG A 84 10.50 -6.91 2.62
N GLN A 85 9.77 -7.61 3.48
CA GLN A 85 10.06 -7.69 4.91
C GLN A 85 10.74 -8.99 5.31
N PHE A 86 11.28 -9.74 4.35
CA PHE A 86 11.90 -11.04 4.64
C PHE A 86 13.22 -11.17 3.89
N VAL A 87 14.12 -11.97 4.44
CA VAL A 87 15.42 -12.26 3.81
C VAL A 87 15.29 -13.43 2.87
N GLU A 88 14.67 -14.52 3.33
CA GLU A 88 14.51 -15.74 2.54
C GLU A 88 13.08 -16.22 2.53
N ILE A 89 12.71 -16.93 1.46
CA ILE A 89 11.40 -17.56 1.35
C ILE A 89 11.24 -18.54 2.50
N SER A 90 10.11 -18.45 3.16
CA SER A 90 9.73 -19.32 4.28
C SER A 90 10.47 -19.07 5.59
N ASP A 91 11.24 -17.98 5.71
CA ASP A 91 11.74 -17.59 7.02
C ASP A 91 10.59 -17.03 7.86
N ASP A 92 10.86 -16.69 9.12
CA ASP A 92 9.80 -16.21 10.02
C ASP A 92 9.20 -14.90 9.57
N GLU A 93 10.02 -14.02 9.02
CA GLU A 93 9.53 -12.73 8.50
C GLU A 93 8.63 -12.93 7.28
N PHE A 94 8.98 -13.87 6.41
CA PHE A 94 8.15 -14.22 5.26
C PHE A 94 6.78 -14.69 5.73
N LYS A 95 6.75 -15.58 6.72
CA LYS A 95 5.50 -16.12 7.24
C LYS A 95 4.64 -15.03 7.89
N ARG A 96 5.28 -14.11 8.61
CA ARG A 96 4.57 -13.00 9.23
C ARG A 96 3.97 -12.07 8.21
N LEU A 97 4.72 -11.73 7.16
CA LEU A 97 4.20 -10.87 6.09
C LEU A 97 3.05 -11.55 5.38
N LYS A 98 3.21 -12.82 5.05
CA LYS A 98 2.15 -13.57 4.38
C LYS A 98 0.88 -13.61 5.23
N ALA A 99 1.02 -13.89 6.52
CA ALA A 99 -0.12 -13.93 7.43
C ALA A 99 -0.79 -12.56 7.53
N LYS A 100 -0.02 -11.49 7.57
CA LYS A 100 -0.53 -10.13 7.61
C LYS A 100 -1.36 -9.82 6.37
N LEU A 101 -0.86 -10.17 5.20
CA LEU A 101 -1.55 -9.91 3.94
C LEU A 101 -2.85 -10.72 3.83
N ILE A 102 -2.81 -11.97 4.26
CA ILE A 102 -4.02 -12.81 4.29
C ILE A 102 -5.04 -12.23 5.25
N HIS A 103 -4.60 -11.74 6.41
CA HIS A 103 -5.50 -11.12 7.39
C HIS A 103 -6.19 -9.89 6.80
N ILE A 104 -5.43 -9.03 6.11
CA ILE A 104 -5.97 -7.84 5.47
C ILE A 104 -7.02 -8.25 4.43
N TYR A 105 -6.69 -9.24 3.61
CA TYR A 105 -7.62 -9.74 2.60
C TYR A 105 -8.91 -10.26 3.22
N ASN A 106 -8.78 -11.13 4.22
CA ASN A 106 -9.95 -11.75 4.84
C ASN A 106 -10.84 -10.72 5.52
N LYS A 107 -10.24 -9.68 6.08
CA LYS A 107 -11.00 -8.68 6.81
C LYS A 107 -11.71 -7.69 5.90
N TYR A 108 -11.11 -7.32 4.77
CA TYR A 108 -11.58 -6.18 3.99
C TYR A 108 -12.03 -6.49 2.57
N SER A 109 -11.84 -7.70 2.08
CA SER A 109 -12.11 -8.00 0.67
C SER A 109 -13.58 -8.17 0.31
N LYS A 110 -14.46 -8.06 1.27
CA LYS A 110 -15.87 -8.33 1.05
C LYS A 110 -16.51 -7.42 0.00
N ASN A 111 -16.20 -6.13 0.06
CA ASN A 111 -16.84 -5.15 -0.81
C ASN A 111 -15.86 -4.42 -1.72
N VAL A 112 -14.58 -4.80 -1.70
CA VAL A 112 -13.55 -4.20 -2.51
C VAL A 112 -12.49 -5.25 -2.81
N ARG A 113 -11.95 -5.22 -4.03
CA ARG A 113 -10.88 -6.15 -4.39
C ARG A 113 -9.62 -5.75 -3.64
N ILE A 114 -9.03 -6.68 -2.94
CA ILE A 114 -7.74 -6.48 -2.25
C ILE A 114 -6.71 -7.34 -2.96
N SER A 115 -5.71 -6.71 -3.55
CA SER A 115 -4.58 -7.41 -4.14
C SER A 115 -3.30 -6.94 -3.47
N THR A 116 -2.24 -7.71 -3.62
CA THR A 116 -0.98 -7.36 -2.98
C THR A 116 0.19 -7.64 -3.89
N ILE A 117 1.20 -6.79 -3.79
CA ILE A 117 2.51 -7.06 -4.36
C ILE A 117 3.24 -7.91 -3.34
N PHE A 118 3.66 -9.11 -3.75
CA PHE A 118 4.38 -10.03 -2.88
C PHE A 118 5.58 -10.56 -3.65
N ASP A 119 6.76 -10.09 -3.28
CA ASP A 119 8.00 -10.33 -4.02
C ASP A 119 8.56 -11.73 -3.76
N LYS A 120 7.89 -12.76 -4.26
CA LYS A 120 8.33 -14.14 -4.09
C LYS A 120 9.64 -14.43 -4.81
N ARG A 121 9.97 -13.66 -5.82
CA ARG A 121 11.21 -13.87 -6.58
C ARG A 121 12.39 -13.16 -5.97
N MET A 122 12.17 -12.40 -4.91
CA MET A 122 13.21 -11.65 -4.22
C MET A 122 14.00 -10.73 -5.17
N ILE A 123 13.27 -10.06 -6.08
CA ILE A 123 13.92 -9.11 -6.99
C ILE A 123 14.20 -7.77 -6.31
N LEU A 124 13.51 -7.48 -5.20
CA LEU A 124 13.79 -6.29 -4.41
C LEU A 124 14.86 -6.60 -3.35
N PRO A 125 15.69 -5.63 -3.00
CA PRO A 125 16.55 -5.76 -1.82
C PRO A 125 15.71 -5.93 -0.56
N TYR A 126 16.31 -6.51 0.47
CA TYR A 126 15.67 -6.64 1.77
C TYR A 126 15.24 -5.28 2.29
N LYS A 127 14.03 -5.19 2.77
CA LYS A 127 13.37 -3.97 3.28
C LYS A 127 13.07 -2.90 2.22
N ALA A 128 13.28 -3.18 0.95
CA ALA A 128 12.96 -2.23 -0.10
C ALA A 128 11.46 -2.17 -0.35
N SER A 129 10.98 -0.96 -0.66
CA SER A 129 9.64 -0.77 -1.18
C SER A 129 9.58 -1.25 -2.63
N PRO A 130 8.42 -1.73 -3.08
CA PRO A 130 8.28 -2.15 -4.48
C PRO A 130 8.65 -1.07 -5.50
N ILE A 131 8.60 0.20 -5.12
CA ILE A 131 8.89 1.32 -6.03
C ILE A 131 10.37 1.73 -6.01
N ASP A 132 11.18 1.22 -5.06
CA ASP A 132 12.53 1.70 -4.85
C ASP A 132 13.49 1.43 -5.99
N GLU A 133 13.25 0.38 -6.77
CA GLU A 133 14.16 -0.05 -7.84
C GLU A 133 13.74 0.48 -9.22
N GLY A 134 12.87 1.46 -9.26
CA GLY A 134 12.49 2.12 -10.50
C GLY A 134 11.15 1.66 -11.05
N PRO A 135 10.63 2.38 -12.06
CA PRO A 135 9.30 2.09 -12.58
C PRO A 135 9.21 0.74 -13.29
N GLN A 136 10.27 0.29 -13.94
CA GLN A 136 10.21 -0.99 -14.65
C GLN A 136 10.04 -2.16 -13.70
N VAL A 137 10.80 -2.16 -12.60
CA VAL A 137 10.67 -3.20 -11.58
C VAL A 137 9.31 -3.10 -10.91
N PHE A 138 8.88 -1.88 -10.60
CA PHE A 138 7.58 -1.69 -9.96
C PHE A 138 6.44 -2.22 -10.84
N GLU A 139 6.46 -1.90 -12.14
CA GLU A 139 5.39 -2.35 -13.04
C GLU A 139 5.37 -3.87 -13.17
N LYS A 140 6.53 -4.50 -13.18
CA LYS A 140 6.60 -5.95 -13.19
C LYS A 140 5.95 -6.54 -11.94
N LEU A 141 6.31 -6.01 -10.77
CA LEU A 141 5.73 -6.45 -9.50
C LEU A 141 4.23 -6.19 -9.46
N LEU A 142 3.80 -5.04 -9.95
CA LEU A 142 2.40 -4.68 -9.99
C LEU A 142 1.60 -5.62 -10.88
N ASN A 143 2.14 -5.95 -12.05
CA ASN A 143 1.49 -6.87 -12.97
C ASN A 143 1.42 -8.30 -12.43
N GLU A 144 2.33 -8.66 -11.54
CA GLU A 144 2.37 -9.99 -10.93
C GLU A 144 1.69 -10.03 -9.56
N ARG A 145 0.97 -8.96 -9.20
CA ARG A 145 0.30 -8.93 -7.91
C ARG A 145 -0.72 -10.06 -7.79
N ILE A 146 -0.94 -10.47 -6.57
CA ILE A 146 -1.78 -11.63 -6.28
C ILE A 146 -2.92 -11.25 -5.35
N ILE A 147 -3.93 -12.11 -5.32
CA ILE A 147 -4.99 -12.03 -4.32
C ILE A 147 -4.59 -12.99 -3.21
N PRO A 148 -4.40 -12.51 -1.97
CA PRO A 148 -3.98 -13.40 -0.89
C PRO A 148 -5.10 -14.36 -0.52
N TYR A 149 -4.77 -15.64 -0.43
CA TYR A 149 -5.66 -16.66 0.11
C TYR A 149 -4.95 -17.37 1.25
N GLU A 150 -5.70 -18.07 2.06
CA GLU A 150 -5.08 -18.87 3.10
C GLU A 150 -4.07 -19.84 2.57
#